data_53c43c7145175ec9ea9a63b61c40c57a
#
_entry.id   53c43c7145175ec9ea9a63b61c40c57a
#
_cell.length_a   1.000
_cell.length_b   1.000
_cell.length_c   1.000
_cell.angle_alpha   90.00
_cell.angle_beta   90.00
_cell.angle_gamma   90.00
#
_symmetry.space_group_name_H-M   'P 1'
#
loop_
_entity.id
_entity.type
_entity.pdbx_description
1 polymer ?
#
loop_
_entity_poly.entity_id
_entity_poly.type
_entity_poly.pdbx_seq_one_letter_code
_entity_poly.pdbx_strand_id
1 'polypeptide(L)'
;MSEKRTDYISWDEYFMGIAQLSAMRSKDPNTQVGACIVSKENKILSMGYNGFPKGCDDDVFPWNREGDLENSKYAYVTHSELNAILNYRGGSLEGTKIYVTLFPCNECAKAIIQAGIRELVYADDKYQGTPGNLASKRMLKAAGVKMTPYQKTKKTLQLYV
;
A
#
# COMPACT_ATOMS: atom_id res chain seq x y z
N MET A 1 31.42 -18.71 22.87
CA MET A 1 30.04 -18.18 22.75
C MET A 1 29.80 -17.81 21.28
N SER A 2 28.71 -18.24 20.69
CA SER A 2 28.35 -17.81 19.32
C SER A 2 27.78 -16.40 19.32
N GLU A 3 28.19 -15.56 18.36
CA GLU A 3 27.66 -14.23 18.20
C GLU A 3 26.31 -14.28 17.46
N LYS A 4 25.46 -13.24 17.64
CA LYS A 4 24.21 -13.13 16.88
C LYS A 4 24.53 -12.90 15.40
N ARG A 5 23.70 -13.41 14.52
CA ARG A 5 23.82 -13.09 13.08
C ARG A 5 23.59 -11.58 12.84
N THR A 6 24.29 -11.03 11.86
CA THR A 6 24.25 -9.59 11.53
C THR A 6 23.63 -9.31 10.16
N ASP A 7 23.30 -10.36 9.40
CA ASP A 7 22.77 -10.30 8.04
C ASP A 7 21.23 -10.33 7.97
N TYR A 8 20.55 -10.12 9.11
CA TYR A 8 19.09 -10.04 9.13
C TYR A 8 18.57 -8.72 8.53
N ILE A 9 17.37 -8.75 7.98
CA ILE A 9 16.72 -7.57 7.37
C ILE A 9 16.21 -6.60 8.45
N SER A 10 16.17 -5.31 8.11
CA SER A 10 15.58 -4.26 8.95
C SER A 10 14.06 -4.37 9.00
N TRP A 11 13.43 -3.66 9.94
CA TRP A 11 11.97 -3.56 10.00
C TRP A 11 11.38 -2.93 8.72
N ASP A 12 12.01 -1.89 8.18
CA ASP A 12 11.55 -1.25 6.95
C ASP A 12 11.68 -2.19 5.74
N GLU A 13 12.79 -2.93 5.63
CA GLU A 13 12.95 -3.97 4.60
C GLU A 13 11.89 -5.07 4.74
N TYR A 14 11.60 -5.49 5.96
CA TYR A 14 10.59 -6.51 6.24
C TYR A 14 9.19 -6.04 5.82
N PHE A 15 8.74 -4.88 6.30
CA PHE A 15 7.40 -4.39 6.03
C PHE A 15 7.21 -3.96 4.57
N MET A 16 8.22 -3.34 3.96
CA MET A 16 8.16 -3.04 2.52
C MET A 16 8.21 -4.34 1.70
N GLY A 17 8.96 -5.33 2.14
CA GLY A 17 8.96 -6.68 1.54
C GLY A 17 7.58 -7.34 1.59
N ILE A 18 6.87 -7.22 2.71
CA ILE A 18 5.48 -7.72 2.84
C ILE A 18 4.53 -6.96 1.90
N ALA A 19 4.67 -5.64 1.79
CA ALA A 19 3.89 -4.85 0.83
C ALA A 19 4.16 -5.30 -0.62
N GLN A 20 5.42 -5.52 -0.99
CA GLN A 20 5.81 -6.03 -2.31
C GLN A 20 5.27 -7.44 -2.56
N LEU A 21 5.37 -8.34 -1.59
CA LEU A 21 4.82 -9.69 -1.69
C LEU A 21 3.29 -9.65 -1.86
N SER A 22 2.61 -8.75 -1.15
CA SER A 22 1.17 -8.54 -1.31
C SER A 22 0.82 -8.05 -2.71
N ALA A 23 1.62 -7.15 -3.30
CA ALA A 23 1.43 -6.67 -4.66
C ALA A 23 1.48 -7.81 -5.70
N MET A 24 2.25 -8.86 -5.46
CA MET A 24 2.31 -10.03 -6.34
C MET A 24 1.00 -10.82 -6.41
N ARG A 25 0.07 -10.58 -5.48
CA ARG A 25 -1.28 -11.13 -5.54
C ARG A 25 -2.21 -10.35 -6.47
N SER A 26 -1.88 -9.14 -6.87
CA SER A 26 -2.72 -8.33 -7.77
C SER A 26 -2.77 -8.95 -9.17
N LYS A 27 -3.97 -9.06 -9.71
CA LYS A 27 -4.24 -9.52 -11.08
C LYS A 27 -4.30 -8.37 -12.09
N ASP A 28 -4.11 -7.14 -11.65
CA ASP A 28 -4.07 -5.98 -12.54
C ASP A 28 -2.93 -6.11 -13.55
N PRO A 29 -3.20 -6.16 -14.86
CA PRO A 29 -2.14 -6.36 -15.86
C PRO A 29 -1.21 -5.16 -16.02
N ASN A 30 -1.59 -3.97 -15.50
CA ASN A 30 -0.84 -2.73 -15.71
C ASN A 30 0.00 -2.33 -14.48
N THR A 31 -0.59 -2.35 -13.29
CA THR A 31 0.08 -1.88 -12.07
C THR A 31 -0.33 -2.72 -10.88
N GLN A 32 0.61 -3.41 -10.28
CA GLN A 32 0.41 -4.19 -9.08
C GLN A 32 0.93 -3.39 -7.88
N VAL A 33 0.06 -3.12 -6.92
CA VAL A 33 0.37 -2.34 -5.72
C VAL A 33 0.04 -3.15 -4.47
N GLY A 34 0.88 -3.03 -3.47
CA GLY A 34 0.68 -3.66 -2.17
C GLY A 34 0.85 -2.68 -1.02
N ALA A 35 0.17 -2.96 0.07
CA ALA A 35 0.22 -2.20 1.30
C ALA A 35 0.32 -3.11 2.53
N CYS A 36 1.01 -2.63 3.55
CA CYS A 36 1.15 -3.30 4.85
C CYS A 36 0.98 -2.27 5.97
N ILE A 37 0.01 -2.51 6.86
CA ILE A 37 -0.24 -1.65 8.03
C ILE A 37 0.39 -2.32 9.25
N VAL A 38 1.16 -1.53 10.02
CA VAL A 38 1.88 -2.01 11.19
C VAL A 38 1.60 -1.14 12.42
N SER A 39 1.62 -1.75 13.59
CA SER A 39 1.51 -1.05 14.87
C SER A 39 2.81 -0.33 15.23
N LYS A 40 2.76 0.52 16.27
CA LYS A 40 3.93 1.16 16.85
C LYS A 40 4.95 0.16 17.41
N GLU A 41 4.49 -1.04 17.78
CA GLU A 41 5.29 -2.13 18.31
C GLU A 41 5.80 -3.08 17.20
N ASN A 42 5.78 -2.65 15.94
CA ASN A 42 6.22 -3.42 14.77
C ASN A 42 5.47 -4.74 14.55
N LYS A 43 4.18 -4.76 14.84
CA LYS A 43 3.30 -5.89 14.51
C LYS A 43 2.52 -5.61 13.25
N ILE A 44 2.49 -6.56 12.34
CA ILE A 44 1.66 -6.48 11.13
C ILE A 44 0.20 -6.61 11.55
N LEU A 45 -0.60 -5.61 11.21
CA LEU A 45 -2.02 -5.57 11.50
C LEU A 45 -2.87 -6.00 10.31
N SER A 46 -2.50 -5.57 9.11
CA SER A 46 -3.24 -5.87 7.88
C SER A 46 -2.37 -5.68 6.66
N MET A 47 -2.76 -6.32 5.57
CA MET A 47 -2.16 -6.20 4.24
C MET A 47 -3.25 -6.04 3.20
N GLY A 48 -2.90 -5.42 2.08
CA GLY A 48 -3.79 -5.27 0.94
C GLY A 48 -3.03 -5.23 -0.38
N TYR A 49 -3.71 -5.55 -1.45
CA TYR A 49 -3.27 -5.37 -2.82
C TYR A 49 -4.45 -4.88 -3.66
N ASN A 50 -4.19 -4.26 -4.80
CA ASN A 50 -5.24 -3.73 -5.64
C ASN A 50 -5.96 -4.85 -6.40
N GLY A 51 -7.29 -4.78 -6.42
CA GLY A 51 -8.14 -5.77 -7.05
C GLY A 51 -9.62 -5.40 -6.99
N PHE A 52 -10.46 -6.19 -7.61
CA PHE A 52 -11.90 -5.97 -7.58
C PHE A 52 -12.50 -6.30 -6.21
N PRO A 53 -13.65 -5.70 -5.86
CA PRO A 53 -14.36 -6.02 -4.64
C PRO A 53 -14.80 -7.48 -4.60
N LYS A 54 -14.96 -7.99 -3.39
CA LYS A 54 -15.43 -9.35 -3.18
C LYS A 54 -16.78 -9.58 -3.89
N GLY A 55 -16.84 -10.64 -4.70
CA GLY A 55 -18.01 -10.97 -5.50
C GLY A 55 -18.02 -10.39 -6.92
N CYS A 56 -17.05 -9.50 -7.25
CA CYS A 56 -16.81 -9.04 -8.61
C CYS A 56 -15.76 -9.97 -9.25
N ASP A 57 -16.19 -10.74 -10.24
CA ASP A 57 -15.33 -11.76 -10.87
C ASP A 57 -14.23 -11.13 -11.71
N ASP A 58 -13.00 -11.53 -11.49
CA ASP A 58 -11.81 -11.02 -12.20
C ASP A 58 -11.81 -11.33 -13.70
N ASP A 59 -12.54 -12.35 -14.12
CA ASP A 59 -12.68 -12.73 -15.53
C ASP A 59 -13.85 -12.05 -16.24
N VAL A 60 -14.73 -11.36 -15.49
CA VAL A 60 -15.93 -10.70 -16.00
C VAL A 60 -15.77 -9.18 -16.00
N PHE A 61 -15.20 -8.60 -14.94
CA PHE A 61 -15.02 -7.16 -14.82
C PHE A 61 -13.85 -6.64 -15.66
N PRO A 62 -13.95 -5.39 -16.18
CA PRO A 62 -12.95 -4.87 -17.12
C PRO A 62 -11.63 -4.49 -16.44
N TRP A 63 -10.51 -4.94 -17.01
CA TRP A 63 -9.16 -4.49 -16.63
C TRP A 63 -8.64 -3.36 -17.53
N ASN A 64 -9.45 -2.89 -18.48
CA ASN A 64 -9.08 -1.84 -19.43
C ASN A 64 -8.80 -0.51 -18.72
N ARG A 65 -7.83 0.24 -19.22
CA ARG A 65 -7.53 1.61 -18.78
C ARG A 65 -8.30 2.66 -19.57
N GLU A 66 -8.72 2.32 -20.77
CA GLU A 66 -9.39 3.19 -21.73
C GLU A 66 -10.88 2.84 -21.84
N GLY A 67 -11.66 3.80 -22.31
CA GLY A 67 -13.11 3.68 -22.45
C GLY A 67 -13.88 4.51 -21.42
N ASP A 68 -15.21 4.40 -21.47
CA ASP A 68 -16.08 5.01 -20.48
C ASP A 68 -15.83 4.44 -19.09
N LEU A 69 -16.18 5.18 -18.05
CA LEU A 69 -15.91 4.78 -16.68
C LEU A 69 -16.41 3.38 -16.37
N GLU A 70 -17.63 3.03 -16.79
CA GLU A 70 -18.25 1.71 -16.58
C GLU A 70 -17.54 0.56 -17.32
N ASN A 71 -16.76 0.87 -18.36
CA ASN A 71 -16.00 -0.09 -19.14
C ASN A 71 -14.51 -0.07 -18.83
N SER A 72 -14.10 0.58 -17.75
CA SER A 72 -12.72 0.67 -17.33
C SER A 72 -12.54 0.15 -15.90
N LYS A 73 -11.34 -0.33 -15.58
CA LYS A 73 -10.99 -0.79 -14.23
C LYS A 73 -11.15 0.29 -13.15
N TYR A 74 -11.09 1.56 -13.52
CA TYR A 74 -11.11 2.68 -12.58
C TYR A 74 -12.40 2.81 -11.78
N ALA A 75 -13.52 2.30 -12.33
CA ALA A 75 -14.79 2.25 -11.61
C ALA A 75 -14.81 1.16 -10.50
N TYR A 76 -13.99 0.13 -10.62
CA TYR A 76 -14.17 -1.10 -9.86
C TYR A 76 -13.00 -1.50 -8.98
N VAL A 77 -11.76 -1.14 -9.37
CA VAL A 77 -10.57 -1.56 -8.61
C VAL A 77 -10.50 -0.85 -7.27
N THR A 78 -10.49 -1.63 -6.21
CA THR A 78 -10.15 -1.15 -4.87
C THR A 78 -8.63 -1.14 -4.73
N HIS A 79 -8.06 0.02 -4.38
CA HIS A 79 -6.61 0.16 -4.23
C HIS A 79 -6.08 -0.60 -3.01
N SER A 80 -4.80 -0.89 -3.02
CA SER A 80 -4.14 -1.70 -1.98
C SER A 80 -4.27 -1.12 -0.58
N GLU A 81 -4.17 0.20 -0.44
CA GLU A 81 -4.25 0.91 0.84
C GLU A 81 -5.65 0.80 1.42
N LEU A 82 -6.67 1.03 0.59
CA LEU A 82 -8.07 0.89 1.01
C LEU A 82 -8.38 -0.57 1.36
N ASN A 83 -7.89 -1.54 0.59
CA ASN A 83 -8.03 -2.96 0.91
C ASN A 83 -7.36 -3.30 2.25
N ALA A 84 -6.16 -2.80 2.52
CA ALA A 84 -5.48 -3.02 3.80
C ALA A 84 -6.31 -2.46 4.97
N ILE A 85 -6.88 -1.26 4.83
CA ILE A 85 -7.74 -0.64 5.85
C ILE A 85 -9.02 -1.47 6.05
N LEU A 86 -9.72 -1.82 4.98
CA LEU A 86 -10.98 -2.57 5.04
C LEU A 86 -10.81 -4.03 5.49
N ASN A 87 -9.65 -4.63 5.26
CA ASN A 87 -9.34 -5.99 5.71
C ASN A 87 -9.02 -6.07 7.20
N TYR A 88 -8.68 -4.96 7.83
CA TYR A 88 -8.41 -4.93 9.26
C TYR A 88 -9.69 -5.13 10.06
N ARG A 89 -9.71 -6.17 10.91
CA ARG A 89 -10.85 -6.56 11.74
C ARG A 89 -10.59 -6.38 13.24
N GLY A 90 -9.48 -5.73 13.57
CA GLY A 90 -9.14 -5.42 14.96
C GLY A 90 -9.79 -4.13 15.46
N GLY A 91 -9.17 -3.50 16.42
CA GLY A 91 -9.61 -2.23 16.99
C GLY A 91 -9.27 -1.02 16.11
N SER A 92 -8.73 0.02 16.72
CA SER A 92 -8.37 1.26 16.02
C SER A 92 -7.05 1.13 15.24
N LEU A 93 -6.97 1.79 14.07
CA LEU A 93 -5.73 2.01 13.34
C LEU A 93 -5.05 3.34 13.72
N GLU A 94 -5.56 4.03 14.75
CA GLU A 94 -5.03 5.33 15.19
C GLU A 94 -3.54 5.23 15.56
N GLY A 95 -2.73 6.12 14.99
CA GLY A 95 -1.30 6.21 15.26
C GLY A 95 -0.45 5.13 14.59
N THR A 96 -1.02 4.30 13.74
CA THR A 96 -0.29 3.24 13.00
C THR A 96 0.50 3.79 11.82
N LYS A 97 1.30 2.93 11.21
CA LYS A 97 2.10 3.20 10.01
C LYS A 97 1.66 2.32 8.86
N ILE A 98 1.65 2.87 7.64
CA ILE A 98 1.40 2.11 6.42
C ILE A 98 2.61 2.15 5.49
N TYR A 99 3.00 0.99 4.98
CA TYR A 99 3.99 0.81 3.93
C TYR A 99 3.25 0.54 2.63
N VAL A 100 3.57 1.28 1.57
CA VAL A 100 2.94 1.12 0.24
C VAL A 100 4.00 1.07 -0.85
N THR A 101 3.79 0.26 -1.86
CA THR A 101 4.73 0.17 -2.98
C THR A 101 4.62 1.36 -3.94
N LEU A 102 3.48 2.06 -3.96
CA LEU A 102 3.23 3.24 -4.77
C LEU A 102 2.55 4.32 -3.92
N PHE A 103 2.98 5.58 -4.07
CA PHE A 103 2.40 6.71 -3.33
C PHE A 103 0.87 6.78 -3.51
N PRO A 104 0.09 6.96 -2.41
CA PRO A 104 -1.37 6.90 -2.44
C PRO A 104 -2.00 7.99 -3.32
N CYS A 105 -3.05 7.64 -4.04
CA CYS A 105 -3.90 8.63 -4.71
C CYS A 105 -4.70 9.46 -3.69
N ASN A 106 -5.35 10.51 -4.15
CA ASN A 106 -6.16 11.39 -3.28
C ASN A 106 -7.30 10.66 -2.56
N GLU A 107 -7.91 9.64 -3.18
CA GLU A 107 -8.96 8.85 -2.52
C GLU A 107 -8.40 7.99 -1.38
N CYS A 108 -7.27 7.31 -1.60
CA CYS A 108 -6.61 6.53 -0.56
C CYS A 108 -6.04 7.42 0.55
N ALA A 109 -5.56 8.62 0.23
CA ALA A 109 -5.12 9.58 1.24
C ALA A 109 -6.25 9.93 2.22
N LYS A 110 -7.47 10.14 1.74
CA LYS A 110 -8.65 10.37 2.60
C LYS A 110 -8.89 9.19 3.54
N ALA A 111 -8.84 7.97 3.03
CA ALA A 111 -9.03 6.77 3.83
C ALA A 111 -7.94 6.59 4.89
N ILE A 112 -6.66 6.82 4.52
CA ILE A 112 -5.51 6.77 5.44
C ILE A 112 -5.71 7.75 6.60
N ILE A 113 -6.08 9.00 6.29
CA ILE A 113 -6.31 10.05 7.28
C ILE A 113 -7.47 9.68 8.21
N GLN A 114 -8.62 9.28 7.65
CA GLN A 114 -9.81 8.94 8.43
C GLN A 114 -9.63 7.68 9.28
N ALA A 115 -8.80 6.75 8.86
CA ALA A 115 -8.44 5.57 9.64
C ALA A 115 -7.50 5.90 10.83
N GLY A 116 -6.94 7.11 10.88
CA GLY A 116 -6.02 7.52 11.95
C GLY A 116 -4.57 7.12 11.74
N ILE A 117 -4.20 6.63 10.58
CA ILE A 117 -2.81 6.29 10.24
C ILE A 117 -1.98 7.58 10.22
N ARG A 118 -0.82 7.59 10.89
CA ARG A 118 0.00 8.79 11.07
C ARG A 118 1.34 8.77 10.37
N GLU A 119 1.77 7.64 9.87
CA GLU A 119 3.00 7.52 9.09
C GLU A 119 2.74 6.75 7.80
N LEU A 120 3.32 7.24 6.71
CA LEU A 120 3.28 6.64 5.39
C LEU A 120 4.71 6.48 4.88
N VAL A 121 5.11 5.24 4.58
CA VAL A 121 6.36 4.92 3.89
C VAL A 121 6.03 4.39 2.51
N TYR A 122 6.57 5.01 1.46
CA TYR A 122 6.26 4.67 0.07
C TYR A 122 7.52 4.36 -0.74
N ALA A 123 7.45 3.35 -1.60
CA ALA A 123 8.61 2.91 -2.39
C ALA A 123 8.76 3.67 -3.71
N ASP A 124 7.66 4.10 -4.33
CA ASP A 124 7.65 4.80 -5.61
C ASP A 124 6.63 5.94 -5.61
N ASP A 125 6.91 6.99 -6.37
CA ASP A 125 6.04 8.16 -6.55
C ASP A 125 5.97 8.54 -8.04
N LYS A 126 5.75 7.55 -8.90
CA LYS A 126 5.77 7.72 -10.37
C LYS A 126 4.74 8.72 -10.91
N TYR A 127 3.70 9.04 -10.14
CA TYR A 127 2.69 10.03 -10.50
C TYR A 127 2.95 11.41 -9.89
N GLN A 128 4.16 11.64 -9.40
CA GLN A 128 4.56 12.91 -8.80
C GLN A 128 4.20 14.10 -9.71
N GLY A 129 3.59 15.12 -9.11
CA GLY A 129 3.23 16.35 -9.81
C GLY A 129 1.88 16.32 -10.54
N THR A 130 1.22 15.17 -10.63
CA THR A 130 -0.17 15.13 -11.15
C THR A 130 -1.15 15.78 -10.15
N PRO A 131 -2.30 16.31 -10.62
CA PRO A 131 -3.26 16.96 -9.72
C PRO A 131 -3.71 16.07 -8.56
N GLY A 132 -3.97 14.78 -8.79
CA GLY A 132 -4.34 13.83 -7.75
C GLY A 132 -3.23 13.58 -6.73
N ASN A 133 -1.97 13.46 -7.19
CA ASN A 133 -0.82 13.31 -6.31
C ASN A 133 -0.58 14.56 -5.44
N LEU A 134 -0.69 15.76 -6.04
CA LEU A 134 -0.56 17.02 -5.30
C LEU A 134 -1.67 17.17 -4.26
N ALA A 135 -2.91 16.84 -4.58
CA ALA A 135 -4.02 16.84 -3.65
C ALA A 135 -3.80 15.84 -2.49
N SER A 136 -3.33 14.64 -2.80
CA SER A 136 -2.96 13.62 -1.81
C SER A 136 -1.92 14.15 -0.84
N LYS A 137 -0.81 14.65 -1.33
CA LYS A 137 0.27 15.22 -0.50
C LYS A 137 -0.20 16.38 0.36
N ARG A 138 -1.03 17.27 -0.20
CA ARG A 138 -1.60 18.41 0.53
C ARG A 138 -2.46 17.96 1.70
N MET A 139 -3.35 16.97 1.49
CA MET A 139 -4.21 16.43 2.55
C MET A 139 -3.40 15.71 3.63
N LEU A 140 -2.49 14.82 3.24
CA LEU A 140 -1.65 14.08 4.19
C LEU A 140 -0.82 15.01 5.06
N LYS A 141 -0.22 16.05 4.45
CA LYS A 141 0.53 17.07 5.18
C LYS A 141 -0.34 17.86 6.15
N ALA A 142 -1.51 18.32 5.70
CA ALA A 142 -2.44 19.09 6.53
C ALA A 142 -2.96 18.27 7.72
N ALA A 143 -3.16 16.97 7.55
CA ALA A 143 -3.58 16.04 8.60
C ALA A 143 -2.44 15.57 9.53
N GLY A 144 -1.21 16.02 9.30
CA GLY A 144 -0.06 15.64 10.11
C GLY A 144 0.45 14.22 9.88
N VAL A 145 0.15 13.62 8.72
CA VAL A 145 0.71 12.32 8.34
C VAL A 145 2.15 12.51 7.87
N LYS A 146 3.09 11.84 8.55
CA LYS A 146 4.49 11.85 8.17
C LYS A 146 4.70 10.99 6.92
N MET A 147 5.16 11.60 5.83
CA MET A 147 5.45 10.92 4.57
C MET A 147 6.96 10.71 4.42
N THR A 148 7.37 9.45 4.27
CA THR A 148 8.79 9.09 4.15
C THR A 148 9.01 8.24 2.90
N PRO A 149 9.86 8.67 1.96
CA PRO A 149 10.27 7.81 0.87
C PRO A 149 11.11 6.65 1.42
N TYR A 150 10.78 5.42 0.98
CA TYR A 150 11.53 4.23 1.36
C TYR A 150 12.93 4.28 0.76
N GLN A 151 13.94 4.16 1.60
CA GLN A 151 15.34 4.07 1.16
C GLN A 151 15.63 2.64 0.70
N LYS A 152 15.62 2.43 -0.63
CA LYS A 152 15.94 1.13 -1.21
C LYS A 152 17.34 0.69 -0.78
N THR A 153 17.43 -0.47 -0.16
CA THR A 153 18.69 -1.14 0.10
C THR A 153 19.07 -1.99 -1.12
N LYS A 154 20.35 -2.30 -1.27
CA LYS A 154 20.81 -3.17 -2.38
C LYS A 154 20.57 -4.65 -2.11
N LYS A 155 19.83 -5.00 -1.06
CA LYS A 155 19.52 -6.38 -0.72
C LYS A 155 18.44 -6.94 -1.64
N THR A 156 18.67 -8.16 -2.10
CA THR A 156 17.67 -8.98 -2.78
C THR A 156 17.13 -9.98 -1.77
N LEU A 157 15.80 -10.03 -1.63
CA LEU A 157 15.12 -11.06 -0.85
C LEU A 157 14.64 -12.14 -1.82
N GLN A 158 15.05 -13.37 -1.58
CA GLN A 158 14.65 -14.52 -2.38
C GLN A 158 13.85 -15.49 -1.53
N LEU A 159 12.67 -15.85 -2.01
CA LEU A 159 11.77 -16.80 -1.36
C LEU A 159 11.57 -18.01 -2.25
N TYR A 160 11.66 -19.18 -1.64
CA TYR A 160 11.29 -20.46 -2.25
C TYR A 160 9.98 -20.91 -1.61
N VAL A 161 8.93 -21.07 -2.41
CA VAL A 161 7.58 -21.42 -1.95
C VAL A 161 7.05 -22.67 -2.62
#